data_663e5a7caf4853c224f1fdadc08704c9
#
_entry.id   663e5a7caf4853c224f1fdadc08704c9
#
_cell.length_a   1.000
_cell.length_b   1.000
_cell.length_c   1.000
_cell.angle_alpha   90.00
_cell.angle_beta   90.00
_cell.angle_gamma   90.00
#
_symmetry.space_group_name_H-M   'P 1'
#
loop_
_entity.id
_entity.type
_entity.pdbx_description
1 polymer ?
#
loop_
_entity_poly.entity_id
_entity_poly.type
_entity_poly.pdbx_seq_one_letter_code
_entity_poly.pdbx_strand_id
1 'polypeptide(L)'
;NHSSYNDVRDYINEVMYSFSRKAPKESYLVIKHHPMDRGHRLYRPLIKRLSKEYGLGERILYVHDLPMPELLRHAKAVVTINSTAGISALIHNKPLKVMGNALYDIKGLTYQGHLHQFWQSDFKPDMKLFKKFRGYLLVKTQVNAVYY
;
A
#
# COMPACT_ATOMS: atom_id res chain seq x y z
N ASN A 1 1.93 17.44 2.25
CA ASN A 1 2.81 16.29 2.51
C ASN A 1 2.78 15.95 3.99
N HIS A 2 1.83 15.12 4.41
CA HIS A 2 1.74 14.66 5.79
C HIS A 2 1.94 13.14 5.83
N SER A 3 3.11 12.66 5.39
CA SER A 3 3.53 11.31 5.71
C SER A 3 4.36 11.35 6.99
N SER A 4 4.22 10.37 7.86
CA SER A 4 5.05 10.17 9.04
C SER A 4 6.50 9.81 8.68
N TYR A 5 6.79 9.65 7.40
CA TYR A 5 8.12 9.35 6.87
C TYR A 5 8.74 10.58 6.24
N ASN A 6 9.95 10.90 6.65
CA ASN A 6 10.75 11.98 6.06
C ASN A 6 11.28 11.62 4.67
N ASP A 7 11.44 10.32 4.40
CA ASP A 7 11.89 9.79 3.11
C ASP A 7 11.15 8.47 2.80
N VAL A 8 10.81 8.27 1.52
CA VAL A 8 10.26 7.01 1.00
C VAL A 8 11.22 5.83 1.24
N ARG A 9 12.52 6.10 1.31
CA ARG A 9 13.53 5.08 1.62
C ARG A 9 13.33 4.45 3.01
N ASP A 10 12.98 5.25 3.99
CA ASP A 10 12.69 4.77 5.36
C ASP A 10 11.47 3.87 5.36
N TYR A 11 10.44 4.25 4.59
CA TYR A 11 9.26 3.43 4.39
C TYR A 11 9.57 2.09 3.73
N ILE A 12 10.33 2.11 2.64
CA ILE A 12 10.75 0.87 1.95
C ILE A 12 11.52 -0.03 2.90
N ASN A 13 12.46 0.53 3.66
CA ASN A 13 13.24 -0.21 4.65
C ASN A 13 12.36 -0.88 5.71
N GLU A 14 11.45 -0.11 6.30
CA GLU A 14 10.53 -0.62 7.33
C GLU A 14 9.64 -1.74 6.80
N VAL A 15 9.05 -1.56 5.62
CA VAL A 15 8.19 -2.57 5.00
C VAL A 15 8.96 -3.84 4.67
N MET A 16 10.14 -3.72 4.07
CA MET A 16 10.97 -4.88 3.72
C MET A 16 11.48 -5.61 4.95
N TYR A 17 11.90 -4.88 5.99
CA TYR A 17 12.30 -5.48 7.26
C TYR A 17 11.14 -6.26 7.90
N SER A 18 10.00 -5.62 8.05
CA SER A 18 8.81 -6.24 8.63
C SER A 18 8.37 -7.48 7.84
N PHE A 19 8.35 -7.37 6.51
CA PHE A 19 8.03 -8.48 5.64
C PHE A 19 9.00 -9.67 5.84
N SER A 20 10.29 -9.40 5.92
CA SER A 20 11.30 -10.44 6.11
C SER A 20 11.12 -11.23 7.40
N ARG A 21 10.62 -10.55 8.45
CA ARG A 21 10.49 -11.15 9.79
C ARG A 21 9.15 -11.81 10.04
N LYS A 22 8.08 -11.30 9.42
CA LYS A 22 6.71 -11.63 9.83
C LYS A 22 5.80 -12.14 8.71
N ALA A 23 6.13 -11.91 7.45
CA ALA A 23 5.33 -12.45 6.37
C ALA A 23 5.52 -13.96 6.20
N PRO A 24 4.49 -14.71 5.78
CA PRO A 24 4.63 -16.11 5.42
C PRO A 24 5.78 -16.31 4.41
N LYS A 25 6.58 -17.34 4.60
CA LYS A 25 7.80 -17.56 3.79
C LYS A 25 7.54 -17.78 2.31
N GLU A 26 6.37 -18.28 1.98
CA GLU A 26 5.92 -18.50 0.60
C GLU A 26 5.37 -17.23 -0.07
N SER A 27 5.26 -16.12 0.67
CA SER A 27 4.74 -14.85 0.16
C SER A 27 5.80 -14.05 -0.60
N TYR A 28 5.33 -13.28 -1.57
CA TYR A 28 6.14 -12.33 -2.34
C TYR A 28 5.73 -10.90 -2.00
N LEU A 29 6.70 -10.01 -1.91
CA LEU A 29 6.48 -8.57 -1.80
C LEU A 29 6.68 -7.92 -3.16
N VAL A 30 5.62 -7.37 -3.71
CA VAL A 30 5.68 -6.58 -4.94
C VAL A 30 5.76 -5.11 -4.58
N ILE A 31 6.83 -4.45 -4.99
CA ILE A 31 7.03 -3.02 -4.80
C ILE A 31 6.76 -2.34 -6.13
N LYS A 32 5.68 -1.55 -6.20
CA LYS A 32 5.33 -0.81 -7.41
C LYS A 32 5.89 0.60 -7.34
N HIS A 33 6.65 0.95 -8.38
CA HIS A 33 7.14 2.31 -8.58
C HIS A 33 5.99 3.29 -8.82
N HIS A 34 6.04 4.47 -8.20
CA HIS A 34 5.04 5.51 -8.40
C HIS A 34 5.29 6.22 -9.75
N PRO A 35 4.26 6.38 -10.62
CA PRO A 35 4.45 6.99 -11.94
C PRO A 35 4.95 8.44 -11.91
N MET A 36 4.70 9.15 -10.82
CA MET A 36 5.15 10.54 -10.64
C MET A 36 6.63 10.68 -10.24
N ASP A 37 7.28 9.61 -9.82
CA ASP A 37 8.73 9.56 -9.56
C ASP A 37 9.50 9.37 -10.88
N ARG A 38 9.27 10.29 -11.82
CA ARG A 38 9.89 10.24 -13.15
C ARG A 38 11.41 10.38 -13.03
N GLY A 39 12.11 9.24 -13.04
CA GLY A 39 13.52 9.15 -13.43
C GLY A 39 14.57 9.68 -12.45
N HIS A 40 14.20 10.37 -11.36
CA HIS A 40 15.18 11.01 -10.49
C HIS A 40 15.55 10.22 -9.23
N ARG A 41 14.77 9.20 -8.86
CA ARG A 41 15.08 8.35 -7.72
C ARG A 41 14.83 6.89 -8.05
N LEU A 42 15.86 6.22 -8.53
CA LEU A 42 15.83 4.77 -8.68
C LEU A 42 16.00 4.13 -7.30
N TYR A 43 14.97 3.47 -6.81
CA TYR A 43 15.03 2.70 -5.57
C TYR A 43 15.62 1.30 -5.74
N ARG A 44 15.88 0.89 -6.97
CA ARG A 44 16.43 -0.44 -7.28
C ARG A 44 17.71 -0.79 -6.51
N PRO A 45 18.73 0.09 -6.41
CA PRO A 45 19.93 -0.22 -5.63
C PRO A 45 19.63 -0.41 -4.15
N LEU A 46 18.74 0.41 -3.57
CA LEU A 46 18.31 0.28 -2.18
C LEU A 46 17.58 -1.05 -1.95
N ILE A 47 16.60 -1.36 -2.80
CA ILE A 47 15.80 -2.59 -2.69
C ILE A 47 16.70 -3.83 -2.82
N LYS A 48 17.65 -3.81 -3.74
CA LYS A 48 18.63 -4.89 -3.92
C LYS A 48 19.50 -5.09 -2.68
N ARG A 49 19.99 -4.00 -2.10
CA ARG A 49 20.79 -4.03 -0.88
C ARG A 49 19.97 -4.58 0.31
N LEU A 50 18.76 -4.08 0.51
CA LEU A 50 17.89 -4.52 1.61
C LEU A 50 17.44 -5.97 1.42
N SER A 51 17.17 -6.40 0.20
CA SER A 51 16.83 -7.79 -0.11
C SER A 51 17.94 -8.74 0.31
N LYS A 52 19.20 -8.37 0.05
CA LYS A 52 20.37 -9.13 0.48
C LYS A 52 20.53 -9.10 2.01
N GLU A 53 20.43 -7.90 2.60
CA GLU A 53 20.58 -7.70 4.05
C GLU A 53 19.55 -8.50 4.86
N TYR A 54 18.30 -8.55 4.39
CA TYR A 54 17.21 -9.24 5.07
C TYR A 54 16.98 -10.69 4.59
N GLY A 55 17.82 -11.18 3.70
CA GLY A 55 17.73 -12.57 3.21
C GLY A 55 16.46 -12.87 2.43
N LEU A 56 15.92 -11.89 1.68
CA LEU A 56 14.64 -12.02 0.98
C LEU A 56 14.76 -12.74 -0.37
N GLY A 57 15.95 -12.71 -1.00
CA GLY A 57 16.19 -13.40 -2.27
C GLY A 57 15.21 -12.98 -3.36
N GLU A 58 14.62 -13.97 -4.03
CA GLU A 58 13.67 -13.77 -5.11
C GLU A 58 12.25 -13.39 -4.65
N ARG A 59 12.02 -13.27 -3.35
CA ARG A 59 10.71 -12.90 -2.81
C ARG A 59 10.35 -11.44 -2.99
N ILE A 60 11.25 -10.61 -3.55
CA ILE A 60 11.02 -9.19 -3.83
C ILE A 60 10.93 -8.98 -5.33
N LEU A 61 9.82 -8.38 -5.77
CA LEU A 61 9.59 -7.98 -7.15
C LEU A 61 9.42 -6.46 -7.21
N TYR A 62 10.31 -5.77 -7.92
CA TYR A 62 10.21 -4.33 -8.15
C TYR A 62 9.71 -4.08 -9.56
N VAL A 63 8.51 -3.50 -9.67
CA VAL A 63 7.79 -3.34 -10.93
C VAL A 63 7.49 -1.87 -11.23
N HIS A 64 7.54 -1.49 -12.50
CA HIS A 64 7.25 -0.13 -12.98
C HIS A 64 5.92 -0.07 -13.74
N ASP A 65 5.76 -0.85 -14.78
CA ASP A 65 4.73 -0.66 -15.79
C ASP A 65 3.53 -1.61 -15.70
N LEU A 66 3.43 -2.39 -14.61
CA LEU A 66 2.28 -3.24 -14.40
C LEU A 66 1.05 -2.42 -13.99
N PRO A 67 -0.11 -2.62 -14.66
CA PRO A 67 -1.34 -1.94 -14.28
C PRO A 67 -1.77 -2.27 -12.84
N MET A 68 -2.19 -1.26 -12.10
CA MET A 68 -2.62 -1.43 -10.70
C MET A 68 -3.76 -2.45 -10.55
N PRO A 69 -4.82 -2.46 -11.40
CA PRO A 69 -5.88 -3.45 -11.28
C PRO A 69 -5.39 -4.89 -11.40
N GLU A 70 -4.39 -5.13 -12.25
CA GLU A 70 -3.81 -6.47 -12.42
C GLU A 70 -3.07 -6.92 -11.17
N LEU A 71 -2.25 -6.03 -10.60
CA LEU A 71 -1.56 -6.31 -9.34
C LEU A 71 -2.55 -6.57 -8.21
N LEU A 72 -3.58 -5.74 -8.09
CA LEU A 72 -4.58 -5.86 -7.02
C LEU A 72 -5.41 -7.13 -7.14
N ARG A 73 -5.69 -7.58 -8.36
CA ARG A 73 -6.43 -8.83 -8.58
C ARG A 73 -5.73 -10.02 -7.92
N HIS A 74 -4.40 -10.06 -7.98
CA HIS A 74 -3.58 -11.15 -7.45
C HIS A 74 -3.02 -10.89 -6.05
N ALA A 75 -3.10 -9.65 -5.55
CA ALA A 75 -2.61 -9.31 -4.23
C ALA A 75 -3.44 -9.96 -3.12
N LYS A 76 -2.79 -10.47 -2.08
CA LYS A 76 -3.45 -10.91 -0.83
C LYS A 76 -3.72 -9.73 0.10
N ALA A 77 -2.82 -8.75 0.10
CA ALA A 77 -2.91 -7.56 0.95
C ALA A 77 -2.11 -6.41 0.31
N VAL A 78 -2.37 -5.20 0.77
CA VAL A 78 -1.72 -3.98 0.27
C VAL A 78 -1.20 -3.15 1.44
N VAL A 79 0.00 -2.61 1.28
CA VAL A 79 0.59 -1.62 2.18
C VAL A 79 0.87 -0.35 1.39
N THR A 80 0.48 0.80 1.90
CA THR A 80 0.74 2.09 1.28
C THR A 80 1.02 3.17 2.32
N ILE A 81 1.68 4.24 1.93
CA ILE A 81 1.81 5.42 2.81
C ILE A 81 0.46 6.16 2.84
N ASN A 82 0.07 6.78 1.75
CA ASN A 82 -1.16 7.57 1.61
C ASN A 82 -1.64 7.69 0.15
N SER A 83 -1.21 6.76 -0.69
CA SER A 83 -1.51 6.77 -2.12
C SER A 83 -2.99 6.47 -2.41
N THR A 84 -3.52 7.03 -3.49
CA THR A 84 -4.83 6.65 -4.04
C THR A 84 -4.93 5.16 -4.39
N ALA A 85 -3.81 4.47 -4.52
CA ALA A 85 -3.76 3.02 -4.63
C ALA A 85 -4.46 2.30 -3.46
N GLY A 86 -4.52 2.93 -2.28
CA GLY A 86 -5.30 2.42 -1.14
C GLY A 86 -6.79 2.35 -1.42
N ILE A 87 -7.37 3.36 -2.07
CA ILE A 87 -8.77 3.34 -2.49
C ILE A 87 -8.99 2.21 -3.52
N SER A 88 -8.07 2.05 -4.45
CA SER A 88 -8.12 0.96 -5.44
C SER A 88 -8.08 -0.41 -4.76
N ALA A 89 -7.26 -0.56 -3.72
CA ALA A 89 -7.21 -1.79 -2.92
C ALA A 89 -8.56 -2.09 -2.25
N LEU A 90 -9.22 -1.08 -1.69
CA LEU A 90 -10.55 -1.21 -1.08
C LEU A 90 -11.62 -1.58 -2.14
N ILE A 91 -11.58 -0.98 -3.33
CA ILE A 91 -12.45 -1.36 -4.45
C ILE A 91 -12.34 -2.86 -4.77
N HIS A 92 -11.12 -3.40 -4.69
CA HIS A 92 -10.84 -4.83 -4.92
C HIS A 92 -11.01 -5.69 -3.66
N ASN A 93 -11.59 -5.14 -2.61
CA ASN A 93 -11.81 -5.84 -1.33
C ASN A 93 -10.53 -6.46 -0.76
N LYS A 94 -9.42 -5.73 -0.83
CA LYS A 94 -8.13 -6.21 -0.32
C LYS A 94 -7.85 -5.65 1.08
N PRO A 95 -7.33 -6.48 1.99
CA PRO A 95 -6.78 -6.00 3.26
C PRO A 95 -5.76 -4.89 2.99
N LEU A 96 -5.89 -3.79 3.72
CA LEU A 96 -5.07 -2.59 3.49
C LEU A 96 -4.48 -2.08 4.81
N LYS A 97 -3.18 -1.87 4.82
CA LYS A 97 -2.45 -1.16 5.87
C LYS A 97 -1.97 0.19 5.34
N VAL A 98 -2.35 1.25 6.01
CA VAL A 98 -1.87 2.61 5.73
C VAL A 98 -0.78 2.96 6.73
N MET A 99 0.36 3.45 6.22
CA MET A 99 1.53 3.78 7.03
C MET A 99 1.69 5.29 7.25
N GLY A 100 0.91 6.10 6.56
CA GLY A 100 0.87 7.56 6.70
C GLY A 100 -0.53 8.05 7.02
N ASN A 101 -0.85 9.27 6.61
CA ASN A 101 -2.17 9.87 6.79
C ASN A 101 -2.96 9.81 5.48
N ALA A 102 -4.11 9.17 5.49
CA ALA A 102 -5.01 9.10 4.34
C ALA A 102 -6.46 9.23 4.78
N LEU A 103 -7.30 9.86 3.94
CA LEU A 103 -8.73 10.04 4.22
C LEU A 103 -9.47 8.71 4.42
N TYR A 104 -9.00 7.67 3.78
CA TYR A 104 -9.58 6.34 3.84
C TYR A 104 -9.00 5.48 4.98
N ASP A 105 -8.06 6.01 5.77
CA ASP A 105 -7.52 5.32 6.94
C ASP A 105 -8.51 5.38 8.11
N ILE A 106 -9.52 4.55 8.02
CA ILE A 106 -10.67 4.52 8.91
C ILE A 106 -10.79 3.11 9.51
N LYS A 107 -11.07 3.05 10.81
CA LYS A 107 -11.35 1.79 11.49
C LYS A 107 -12.48 1.03 10.78
N GLY A 108 -12.23 -0.21 10.44
CA GLY A 108 -13.14 -1.05 9.65
C GLY A 108 -12.82 -1.07 8.16
N LEU A 109 -12.17 -0.02 7.61
CA LEU A 109 -11.70 -0.01 6.22
C LEU A 109 -10.25 -0.48 6.10
N THR A 110 -9.40 -0.07 7.05
CA THR A 110 -7.97 -0.35 7.04
C THR A 110 -7.56 -1.04 8.35
N TYR A 111 -6.50 -1.81 8.27
CA TYR A 111 -5.93 -2.48 9.44
C TYR A 111 -5.29 -1.46 10.38
N GLN A 112 -5.73 -1.43 11.64
CA GLN A 112 -5.32 -0.42 12.62
C GLN A 112 -4.15 -0.86 13.51
N GLY A 113 -3.75 -2.13 13.47
CA GLY A 113 -2.64 -2.66 14.24
C GLY A 113 -1.27 -2.35 13.61
N HIS A 114 -0.21 -2.83 14.25
CA HIS A 114 1.15 -2.69 13.75
C HIS A 114 1.39 -3.49 12.48
N LEU A 115 2.31 -3.00 11.62
CA LEU A 115 2.68 -3.63 10.37
C LEU A 115 3.14 -5.09 10.57
N HIS A 116 3.89 -5.38 11.62
CA HIS A 116 4.37 -6.73 11.92
C HIS A 116 3.25 -7.77 12.06
N GLN A 117 2.11 -7.36 12.57
CA GLN A 117 0.96 -8.24 12.77
C GLN A 117 0.07 -8.32 11.52
N PHE A 118 0.19 -7.35 10.63
CA PHE A 118 -0.63 -7.27 9.43
C PHE A 118 -0.42 -8.44 8.46
N TRP A 119 0.82 -8.90 8.31
CA TRP A 119 1.19 -9.93 7.34
C TRP A 119 0.49 -11.28 7.55
N GLN A 120 0.12 -11.58 8.79
CA GLN A 120 -0.56 -12.83 9.17
C GLN A 120 -1.97 -12.58 9.70
N SER A 121 -2.46 -11.35 9.56
CA SER A 121 -3.80 -10.97 9.99
C SER A 121 -4.86 -11.56 9.05
N ASP A 122 -6.01 -11.86 9.59
CA ASP A 122 -7.22 -12.25 8.87
C ASP A 122 -8.15 -11.05 8.60
N PHE A 123 -7.64 -9.85 8.80
CA PHE A 123 -8.39 -8.61 8.59
C PHE A 123 -8.96 -8.54 7.17
N LYS A 124 -10.21 -8.13 7.08
CA LYS A 124 -10.88 -7.78 5.83
C LYS A 124 -11.62 -6.46 5.97
N PRO A 125 -11.61 -5.60 4.94
CA PRO A 125 -12.35 -4.35 4.98
C PRO A 125 -13.86 -4.60 5.06
N ASP A 126 -14.56 -3.76 5.82
CA ASP A 126 -16.02 -3.72 5.85
C ASP A 126 -16.54 -3.06 4.57
N MET A 127 -17.06 -3.87 3.65
CA MET A 127 -17.51 -3.40 2.36
C MET A 127 -18.82 -2.61 2.41
N LYS A 128 -19.65 -2.77 3.45
CA LYS A 128 -20.81 -1.92 3.69
C LYS A 128 -20.37 -0.51 4.09
N LEU A 129 -19.39 -0.43 4.98
CA LEU A 129 -18.77 0.84 5.37
C LEU A 129 -18.06 1.49 4.18
N PHE A 130 -17.35 0.72 3.37
CA PHE A 130 -16.69 1.23 2.18
C PHE A 130 -17.68 1.82 1.17
N LYS A 131 -18.81 1.17 0.95
CA LYS A 131 -19.87 1.69 0.09
C LYS A 131 -20.39 3.05 0.56
N LYS A 132 -20.60 3.23 1.86
CA LYS A 132 -21.00 4.52 2.45
C LYS A 132 -19.92 5.59 2.29
N PHE A 133 -18.67 5.24 2.57
CA PHE A 133 -17.52 6.12 2.41
C PHE A 133 -17.35 6.56 0.94
N ARG A 134 -17.46 5.63 -0.01
CA ARG A 134 -17.38 5.92 -1.44
C ARG A 134 -18.52 6.84 -1.89
N GLY A 135 -19.74 6.62 -1.40
CA GLY A 135 -20.88 7.50 -1.66
C GLY A 135 -20.63 8.92 -1.15
N TYR A 136 -20.09 9.06 0.04
CA TYR A 136 -19.69 10.35 0.61
C TYR A 136 -18.62 11.06 -0.25
N LEU A 137 -17.58 10.35 -0.68
CA LEU A 137 -16.55 10.91 -1.56
C LEU A 137 -17.13 11.40 -2.89
N LEU A 138 -18.02 10.63 -3.51
CA LEU A 138 -18.66 11.00 -4.78
C LEU A 138 -19.48 12.28 -4.63
N VAL A 139 -20.27 12.41 -3.56
CA VAL A 139 -21.06 13.63 -3.28
C VAL A 139 -20.14 14.83 -3.10
N LYS A 140 -19.06 14.70 -2.34
CA LYS A 140 -18.10 15.79 -2.10
C LYS A 140 -17.36 16.21 -3.37
N THR A 141 -16.96 15.26 -4.21
CA THR A 141 -16.24 15.55 -5.46
C THR A 141 -17.18 16.14 -6.52
N GLN A 142 -18.43 15.69 -6.60
CA GLN A 142 -19.42 16.26 -7.52
C GLN A 142 -19.77 17.70 -7.18
N VAL A 143 -19.91 18.04 -5.91
CA VAL A 143 -20.11 19.42 -5.47
C VAL A 143 -18.93 20.31 -5.90
N ASN A 144 -17.72 19.80 -5.85
CA ASN A 144 -16.53 20.53 -6.31
C ASN A 144 -16.46 20.63 -7.84
N ALA A 145 -16.98 19.67 -8.58
CA ALA A 145 -16.99 19.68 -10.04
C ALA A 145 -18.00 20.69 -10.64
N VAL A 146 -19.04 21.04 -9.90
CA VAL A 146 -20.03 22.03 -10.34
C VAL A 146 -19.49 23.48 -10.25
N TYR A 147 -18.41 23.70 -9.51
CA TYR A 147 -17.80 25.03 -9.36
C TYR A 147 -16.61 25.27 -10.30
N TYR A 148 -16.27 24.34 -11.13
CA TYR A 148 -15.22 24.41 -12.13
C TYR A 148 -15.78 24.06 -13.53
#